data_f0cf43c28141713908eacca6c0e28eee
#
_entry.id   f0cf43c28141713908eacca6c0e28eee
#
_cell.length_a   1.000
_cell.length_b   1.000
_cell.length_c   1.000
_cell.angle_alpha   90.00
_cell.angle_beta   90.00
_cell.angle_gamma   90.00
#
_symmetry.space_group_name_H-M   'P 1'
#
loop_
_entity.id
_entity.type
_entity.pdbx_description
1 polymer ?
#
loop_
_entity_poly.entity_id
_entity_poly.type
_entity_poly.pdbx_seq_one_letter_code
_entity_poly.pdbx_strand_id
1 'polypeptide(L)'
;MIIQLDRLSVTYPGGVQALQSVSLNFNPGEFTVILGASGSGKSTLLRCLNGLIQPMAGSITVEGWRKLNEPKVLHQHRQRTGMIFQQHQLIGRQTALQNVLTGRLAYHSTLRSFFPLPKADKYIALECLDRVGLLNKALARVDNLSGGQQQRVGIARALAQQPRLILADEPVASLDPASSHKVISFLRQICQEDGIAAIMSLHQVDLAKTYADRIIGISQGHVVFDGNAADIEESELNRIYGNTENIHLDDAEELTEKAFGKASHRVGRR
;
A
#
# COMPACT_ATOMS: atom_id res chain seq x y z
N MET A 1 8.06 -1.75 19.20
CA MET A 1 8.39 -0.99 17.98
C MET A 1 8.88 -1.97 16.92
N ILE A 2 8.29 -1.96 15.73
CA ILE A 2 8.65 -2.87 14.64
C ILE A 2 9.62 -2.20 13.66
N ILE A 3 9.40 -0.91 13.37
CA ILE A 3 10.24 -0.08 12.49
C ILE A 3 10.35 1.33 13.07
N GLN A 4 11.53 1.92 12.95
CA GLN A 4 11.82 3.31 13.31
C GLN A 4 12.57 4.00 12.19
N LEU A 5 12.13 5.21 11.86
CA LEU A 5 12.80 6.14 10.94
C LEU A 5 13.38 7.30 11.76
N ASP A 6 14.61 7.65 11.47
CA ASP A 6 15.29 8.81 12.05
C ASP A 6 15.74 9.76 10.94
N ARG A 7 15.11 10.94 10.85
CA ARG A 7 15.39 12.04 9.92
C ARG A 7 15.61 11.59 8.47
N LEU A 8 14.69 10.74 7.99
CA LEU A 8 14.75 10.14 6.67
C LEU A 8 14.52 11.19 5.58
N SER A 9 15.45 11.29 4.63
CA SER A 9 15.31 12.17 3.47
C SER A 9 15.56 11.42 2.18
N VAL A 10 14.71 11.68 1.16
CA VAL A 10 14.78 11.05 -0.16
C VAL A 10 14.61 12.13 -1.22
N THR A 11 15.60 12.20 -2.14
CA THR A 11 15.53 13.05 -3.33
C THR A 11 15.71 12.18 -4.56
N TYR A 12 14.81 12.31 -5.53
CA TYR A 12 14.90 11.62 -6.80
C TYR A 12 15.85 12.35 -7.78
N PRO A 13 16.37 11.65 -8.80
CA PRO A 13 17.04 12.30 -9.92
C PRO A 13 16.16 13.43 -10.50
N GLY A 14 16.74 14.61 -10.72
CA GLY A 14 15.97 15.81 -11.09
C GLY A 14 15.64 16.75 -9.93
N GLY A 15 16.09 16.45 -8.70
CA GLY A 15 16.00 17.35 -7.55
C GLY A 15 14.67 17.31 -6.80
N VAL A 16 13.75 16.42 -7.14
CA VAL A 16 12.45 16.28 -6.46
C VAL A 16 12.66 15.69 -5.06
N GLN A 17 12.43 16.50 -4.03
CA GLN A 17 12.51 16.08 -2.63
C GLN A 17 11.20 15.36 -2.23
N ALA A 18 11.23 14.04 -2.25
CA ALA A 18 10.05 13.23 -1.95
C ALA A 18 9.80 13.03 -0.45
N LEU A 19 10.85 13.00 0.38
CA LEU A 19 10.77 12.98 1.84
C LEU A 19 11.83 13.93 2.43
N GLN A 20 11.46 14.67 3.48
CA GLN A 20 12.29 15.69 4.09
C GLN A 20 12.33 15.49 5.61
N SER A 21 13.45 14.95 6.11
CA SER A 21 13.72 14.76 7.56
C SER A 21 12.59 14.05 8.32
N VAL A 22 12.00 13.02 7.74
CA VAL A 22 10.88 12.27 8.33
C VAL A 22 11.38 11.36 9.46
N SER A 23 10.81 11.53 10.66
CA SER A 23 11.04 10.66 11.82
C SER A 23 9.73 10.07 12.29
N LEU A 24 9.62 8.74 12.30
CA LEU A 24 8.40 7.99 12.63
C LEU A 24 8.75 6.68 13.32
N ASN A 25 7.86 6.22 14.18
CA ASN A 25 7.92 4.89 14.81
C ASN A 25 6.66 4.12 14.48
N PHE A 26 6.77 2.83 14.19
CA PHE A 26 5.62 1.96 13.96
C PHE A 26 5.64 0.81 14.98
N ASN A 27 4.46 0.47 15.51
CA ASN A 27 4.31 -0.52 16.56
C ASN A 27 3.77 -1.86 16.01
N PRO A 28 4.08 -3.00 16.67
CA PRO A 28 3.46 -4.27 16.33
C PRO A 28 1.94 -4.22 16.49
N GLY A 29 1.21 -4.85 15.56
CA GLY A 29 -0.24 -4.95 15.60
C GLY A 29 -1.01 -3.66 15.35
N GLU A 30 -0.33 -2.52 15.11
CA GLU A 30 -0.95 -1.22 14.83
C GLU A 30 -1.36 -1.13 13.35
N PHE A 31 -2.58 -0.68 13.11
CA PHE A 31 -3.10 -0.43 11.77
C PHE A 31 -2.99 1.07 11.44
N THR A 32 -1.91 1.45 10.77
CA THR A 32 -1.58 2.83 10.44
C THR A 32 -1.99 3.17 9.02
N VAL A 33 -2.66 4.31 8.82
CA VAL A 33 -2.99 4.85 7.50
C VAL A 33 -2.19 6.11 7.23
N ILE A 34 -1.61 6.21 6.04
CA ILE A 34 -0.89 7.39 5.56
C ILE A 34 -1.81 8.14 4.60
N LEU A 35 -2.15 9.39 4.94
CA LEU A 35 -2.92 10.32 4.14
C LEU A 35 -2.03 11.40 3.49
N GLY A 36 -2.47 11.94 2.37
CA GLY A 36 -1.81 13.04 1.67
C GLY A 36 -2.19 13.12 0.21
N ALA A 37 -1.98 14.27 -0.40
CA ALA A 37 -2.21 14.51 -1.81
C ALA A 37 -1.36 13.59 -2.73
N SER A 38 -1.70 13.50 -4.01
CA SER A 38 -0.84 12.82 -4.99
C SER A 38 0.54 13.48 -5.02
N GLY A 39 1.61 12.69 -5.06
CA GLY A 39 2.98 13.21 -5.02
C GLY A 39 3.50 13.68 -3.65
N SER A 40 2.72 13.59 -2.56
CA SER A 40 3.16 14.04 -1.22
C SER A 40 4.30 13.23 -0.60
N GLY A 41 4.62 12.03 -1.12
CA GLY A 41 5.69 11.17 -0.62
C GLY A 41 5.25 9.83 -0.03
N LYS A 42 3.94 9.51 0.03
CA LYS A 42 3.39 8.28 0.64
C LYS A 42 4.01 7.00 0.09
N SER A 43 3.97 6.81 -1.23
CA SER A 43 4.55 5.62 -1.87
C SER A 43 6.07 5.54 -1.71
N THR A 44 6.75 6.69 -1.66
CA THR A 44 8.20 6.76 -1.37
C THR A 44 8.48 6.27 0.04
N LEU A 45 7.69 6.70 1.03
CA LEU A 45 7.81 6.24 2.41
C LEU A 45 7.60 4.72 2.50
N LEU A 46 6.53 4.18 1.92
CA LEU A 46 6.27 2.74 1.91
C LEU A 46 7.41 1.93 1.24
N ARG A 47 7.96 2.45 0.15
CA ARG A 47 9.11 1.82 -0.53
C ARG A 47 10.39 1.87 0.30
N CYS A 48 10.62 2.94 1.06
CA CYS A 48 11.73 3.02 2.03
C CYS A 48 11.54 2.01 3.15
N LEU A 49 10.33 1.89 3.71
CA LEU A 49 10.01 0.90 4.76
C LEU A 49 10.24 -0.55 4.30
N ASN A 50 10.06 -0.84 3.01
CA ASN A 50 10.39 -2.16 2.43
C ASN A 50 11.85 -2.26 1.92
N GLY A 51 12.65 -1.21 2.10
CA GLY A 51 14.03 -1.15 1.62
C GLY A 51 14.17 -1.20 0.10
N LEU A 52 13.11 -0.84 -0.65
CA LEU A 52 13.14 -0.74 -2.12
C LEU A 52 13.81 0.55 -2.57
N ILE A 53 13.76 1.59 -1.74
CA ILE A 53 14.47 2.86 -1.93
C ILE A 53 15.38 3.06 -0.73
N GLN A 54 16.64 3.38 -1.00
CA GLN A 54 17.58 3.78 0.04
C GLN A 54 17.50 5.30 0.23
N PRO A 55 17.38 5.78 1.48
CA PRO A 55 17.37 7.22 1.76
C PRO A 55 18.73 7.83 1.49
N MET A 56 18.76 9.12 1.11
CA MET A 56 20.00 9.90 0.97
C MET A 56 20.56 10.32 2.33
N ALA A 57 19.69 10.53 3.31
CA ALA A 57 20.07 10.87 4.69
C ALA A 57 19.11 10.21 5.68
N GLY A 58 19.55 10.09 6.92
CA GLY A 58 18.81 9.41 7.98
C GLY A 58 19.01 7.91 7.98
N SER A 59 18.24 7.21 8.80
CA SER A 59 18.33 5.76 8.94
C SER A 59 17.01 5.11 9.21
N ILE A 60 16.90 3.82 8.84
CA ILE A 60 15.77 2.95 9.17
C ILE A 60 16.31 1.79 10.02
N THR A 61 15.72 1.60 11.20
CA THR A 61 16.00 0.47 12.06
C THR A 61 14.77 -0.42 12.21
N VAL A 62 14.98 -1.72 12.28
CA VAL A 62 13.94 -2.73 12.48
C VAL A 62 14.22 -3.51 13.76
N GLU A 63 13.17 -3.95 14.44
CA GLU A 63 13.25 -4.66 15.71
C GLU A 63 14.04 -3.88 16.79
N GLY A 64 14.03 -2.53 16.70
CA GLY A 64 14.60 -1.62 17.71
C GLY A 64 16.09 -1.30 17.58
N TRP A 65 16.87 -2.07 16.79
CA TRP A 65 18.33 -1.88 16.76
C TRP A 65 19.02 -2.29 15.45
N ARG A 66 18.37 -3.05 14.59
CA ARG A 66 18.98 -3.58 13.35
C ARG A 66 18.78 -2.60 12.19
N LYS A 67 19.89 -2.20 11.56
CA LYS A 67 19.84 -1.28 10.41
C LYS A 67 19.32 -1.97 9.15
N LEU A 68 18.30 -1.40 8.53
CA LEU A 68 17.65 -2.00 7.35
C LEU A 68 18.56 -2.06 6.11
N ASN A 69 19.61 -1.24 6.04
CA ASN A 69 20.58 -1.26 4.93
C ASN A 69 21.55 -2.45 4.98
N GLU A 70 21.60 -3.23 6.07
CA GLU A 70 22.42 -4.42 6.16
C GLU A 70 21.78 -5.57 5.34
N PRO A 71 22.52 -6.23 4.39
CA PRO A 71 21.92 -7.20 3.47
C PRO A 71 21.18 -8.35 4.16
N LYS A 72 21.70 -8.87 5.27
CA LYS A 72 21.04 -9.94 6.05
C LYS A 72 19.75 -9.45 6.71
N VAL A 73 19.78 -8.24 7.27
CA VAL A 73 18.61 -7.62 7.90
C VAL A 73 17.54 -7.33 6.87
N LEU A 74 17.92 -6.75 5.73
CA LEU A 74 17.03 -6.47 4.62
C LEU A 74 16.35 -7.73 4.08
N HIS A 75 17.11 -8.82 3.89
CA HIS A 75 16.55 -10.10 3.45
C HIS A 75 15.51 -10.63 4.46
N GLN A 76 15.85 -10.67 5.74
CA GLN A 76 14.95 -11.14 6.80
C GLN A 76 13.73 -10.24 6.97
N HIS A 77 13.92 -8.92 6.83
CA HIS A 77 12.82 -7.96 6.88
C HIS A 77 11.83 -8.20 5.72
N ARG A 78 12.32 -8.27 4.48
CA ARG A 78 11.47 -8.53 3.31
C ARG A 78 10.77 -9.88 3.35
N GLN A 79 11.41 -10.90 3.91
CA GLN A 79 10.81 -12.22 4.11
C GLN A 79 9.57 -12.16 5.03
N ARG A 80 9.55 -11.23 6.00
CA ARG A 80 8.49 -11.05 6.99
C ARG A 80 7.62 -9.81 6.74
N THR A 81 7.75 -9.18 5.57
CA THR A 81 6.97 -8.02 5.17
C THR A 81 6.18 -8.34 3.91
N GLY A 82 4.86 -8.39 4.03
CA GLY A 82 3.97 -8.52 2.89
C GLY A 82 3.78 -7.17 2.19
N MET A 83 3.95 -7.10 0.87
CA MET A 83 3.69 -5.88 0.09
C MET A 83 2.48 -6.06 -0.79
N ILE A 84 1.52 -5.15 -0.68
CA ILE A 84 0.33 -5.04 -1.52
C ILE A 84 0.49 -3.79 -2.38
N PHE A 85 0.48 -3.95 -3.69
CA PHE A 85 0.70 -2.87 -4.65
C PHE A 85 -0.62 -2.39 -5.26
N GLN A 86 -0.68 -1.14 -5.65
CA GLN A 86 -1.82 -0.50 -6.30
C GLN A 86 -2.30 -1.27 -7.55
N GLN A 87 -1.40 -1.69 -8.41
CA GLN A 87 -1.70 -2.45 -9.64
C GLN A 87 -1.59 -3.97 -9.42
N HIS A 88 -1.95 -4.51 -8.28
CA HIS A 88 -1.94 -5.92 -7.87
C HIS A 88 -0.64 -6.69 -8.21
N GLN A 89 0.05 -6.36 -9.30
CA GLN A 89 1.27 -7.01 -9.81
C GLN A 89 1.14 -8.54 -9.83
N LEU A 90 0.01 -9.04 -10.32
CA LEU A 90 -0.27 -10.44 -10.48
C LEU A 90 0.11 -10.91 -11.89
N ILE A 91 0.49 -12.16 -12.01
CA ILE A 91 0.77 -12.80 -13.29
C ILE A 91 -0.56 -13.31 -13.85
N GLY A 92 -1.18 -12.56 -14.77
CA GLY A 92 -2.55 -12.78 -15.26
C GLY A 92 -2.77 -14.19 -15.82
N ARG A 93 -1.77 -14.75 -16.56
CA ARG A 93 -1.83 -16.09 -17.14
C ARG A 93 -1.71 -17.23 -16.13
N GLN A 94 -1.27 -16.95 -14.91
CA GLN A 94 -1.19 -17.94 -13.83
C GLN A 94 -2.50 -18.01 -13.04
N THR A 95 -2.70 -19.16 -12.35
CA THR A 95 -3.83 -19.32 -11.44
C THR A 95 -3.67 -18.48 -10.18
N ALA A 96 -4.77 -18.28 -9.44
CA ALA A 96 -4.74 -17.62 -8.14
C ALA A 96 -3.76 -18.32 -7.19
N LEU A 97 -3.81 -19.65 -7.11
CA LEU A 97 -2.88 -20.45 -6.29
C LEU A 97 -1.41 -20.22 -6.68
N GLN A 98 -1.09 -20.22 -7.97
CA GLN A 98 0.28 -19.98 -8.44
C GLN A 98 0.77 -18.58 -8.07
N ASN A 99 -0.09 -17.56 -8.18
CA ASN A 99 0.24 -16.21 -7.74
C ASN A 99 0.50 -16.13 -6.23
N VAL A 100 -0.35 -16.75 -5.41
CA VAL A 100 -0.17 -16.77 -3.95
C VAL A 100 1.09 -17.51 -3.54
N LEU A 101 1.43 -18.61 -4.23
CA LEU A 101 2.66 -19.37 -4.00
C LEU A 101 3.93 -18.54 -4.23
N THR A 102 3.90 -17.47 -5.04
CA THR A 102 5.07 -16.60 -5.18
C THR A 102 5.46 -15.92 -3.87
N GLY A 103 4.52 -15.73 -2.94
CA GLY A 103 4.79 -15.24 -1.58
C GLY A 103 5.69 -16.18 -0.76
N ARG A 104 5.75 -17.47 -1.11
CA ARG A 104 6.61 -18.45 -0.42
C ARG A 104 8.05 -18.50 -0.93
N LEU A 105 8.35 -17.88 -2.08
CA LEU A 105 9.67 -17.98 -2.72
C LEU A 105 10.81 -17.48 -1.83
N ALA A 106 10.57 -16.46 -0.99
CA ALA A 106 11.59 -15.94 -0.08
C ALA A 106 12.06 -16.93 1.00
N TYR A 107 11.35 -18.04 1.20
CA TYR A 107 11.72 -19.10 2.14
C TYR A 107 12.60 -20.20 1.52
N HIS A 108 12.86 -20.10 0.22
CA HIS A 108 13.64 -21.09 -0.52
C HIS A 108 14.88 -20.47 -1.15
N SER A 109 15.93 -21.29 -1.30
CA SER A 109 17.11 -20.86 -2.05
C SER A 109 16.77 -20.67 -3.53
N THR A 110 17.56 -19.85 -4.24
CA THR A 110 17.38 -19.58 -5.67
C THR A 110 17.30 -20.87 -6.48
N LEU A 111 18.18 -21.84 -6.22
CA LEU A 111 18.14 -23.14 -6.91
C LEU A 111 16.85 -23.90 -6.62
N ARG A 112 16.36 -23.88 -5.38
CA ARG A 112 15.12 -24.57 -5.00
C ARG A 112 13.89 -23.95 -5.64
N SER A 113 13.92 -22.64 -5.93
CA SER A 113 12.80 -21.91 -6.54
C SER A 113 12.52 -22.32 -8.01
N PHE A 114 13.45 -22.99 -8.68
CA PHE A 114 13.23 -23.55 -10.03
C PHE A 114 12.44 -24.86 -10.01
N PHE A 115 12.22 -25.46 -8.86
CA PHE A 115 11.46 -26.71 -8.73
C PHE A 115 10.09 -26.43 -8.10
N PRO A 116 9.10 -27.34 -8.29
CA PRO A 116 7.80 -27.21 -7.65
C PRO A 116 7.93 -27.05 -6.13
N LEU A 117 7.20 -26.08 -5.59
CA LEU A 117 7.21 -25.81 -4.14
C LEU A 117 6.66 -27.00 -3.34
N PRO A 118 7.10 -27.19 -2.10
CA PRO A 118 6.64 -28.26 -1.21
C PRO A 118 5.12 -28.26 -1.02
N LYS A 119 4.56 -29.43 -0.68
CA LYS A 119 3.12 -29.53 -0.35
C LYS A 119 2.72 -28.59 0.79
N ALA A 120 3.59 -28.41 1.80
CA ALA A 120 3.34 -27.50 2.91
C ALA A 120 3.08 -26.06 2.43
N ASP A 121 3.87 -25.53 1.48
CA ASP A 121 3.65 -24.18 0.94
C ASP A 121 2.34 -24.09 0.14
N LYS A 122 1.95 -25.18 -0.54
CA LYS A 122 0.65 -25.23 -1.23
C LYS A 122 -0.52 -25.19 -0.25
N TYR A 123 -0.42 -25.85 0.91
CA TYR A 123 -1.44 -25.78 1.95
C TYR A 123 -1.53 -24.36 2.52
N ILE A 124 -0.40 -23.71 2.83
CA ILE A 124 -0.38 -22.32 3.28
C ILE A 124 -1.04 -21.40 2.24
N ALA A 125 -0.73 -21.57 0.96
CA ALA A 125 -1.32 -20.75 -0.10
C ALA A 125 -2.82 -20.99 -0.27
N LEU A 126 -3.31 -22.23 -0.13
CA LEU A 126 -4.74 -22.55 -0.16
C LEU A 126 -5.46 -21.99 1.06
N GLU A 127 -4.88 -22.08 2.26
CA GLU A 127 -5.41 -21.46 3.47
C GLU A 127 -5.52 -19.93 3.34
N CYS A 128 -4.49 -19.28 2.79
CA CYS A 128 -4.55 -17.85 2.50
C CYS A 128 -5.65 -17.49 1.48
N LEU A 129 -5.88 -18.33 0.46
CA LEU A 129 -6.99 -18.16 -0.47
C LEU A 129 -8.35 -18.39 0.19
N ASP A 130 -8.45 -19.32 1.11
CA ASP A 130 -9.68 -19.56 1.88
C ASP A 130 -10.00 -18.35 2.77
N ARG A 131 -9.02 -17.85 3.49
CA ARG A 131 -9.14 -16.64 4.34
C ARG A 131 -9.63 -15.43 3.56
N VAL A 132 -9.28 -15.28 2.27
CA VAL A 132 -9.79 -14.19 1.41
C VAL A 132 -11.08 -14.58 0.64
N GLY A 133 -11.70 -15.74 0.95
CA GLY A 133 -12.94 -16.21 0.32
C GLY A 133 -12.77 -16.57 -1.15
N LEU A 134 -11.59 -17.05 -1.57
CA LEU A 134 -11.28 -17.40 -2.95
C LEU A 134 -10.79 -18.86 -3.13
N LEU A 135 -10.99 -19.74 -2.15
CA LEU A 135 -10.57 -21.13 -2.25
C LEU A 135 -11.19 -21.83 -3.49
N ASN A 136 -12.47 -21.58 -3.76
CA ASN A 136 -13.19 -22.11 -4.92
C ASN A 136 -12.67 -21.57 -6.27
N LYS A 137 -11.84 -20.51 -6.26
CA LYS A 137 -11.19 -19.91 -7.42
C LYS A 137 -9.68 -20.18 -7.47
N ALA A 138 -9.16 -21.05 -6.60
CA ALA A 138 -7.71 -21.32 -6.51
C ALA A 138 -7.07 -21.70 -7.85
N LEU A 139 -7.77 -22.48 -8.69
CA LEU A 139 -7.30 -22.92 -10.00
C LEU A 139 -7.74 -22.00 -11.16
N ALA A 140 -8.54 -20.95 -10.89
CA ALA A 140 -8.91 -19.97 -11.90
C ALA A 140 -7.71 -19.09 -12.25
N ARG A 141 -7.55 -18.76 -13.54
CA ARG A 141 -6.57 -17.78 -14.00
C ARG A 141 -6.94 -16.39 -13.47
N VAL A 142 -5.92 -15.62 -13.10
CA VAL A 142 -6.12 -14.29 -12.52
C VAL A 142 -6.76 -13.32 -13.50
N ASP A 143 -6.45 -13.40 -14.79
CA ASP A 143 -7.06 -12.57 -15.84
C ASP A 143 -8.58 -12.80 -16.00
N ASN A 144 -9.12 -13.92 -15.50
CA ASN A 144 -10.55 -14.22 -15.49
C ASN A 144 -11.27 -13.79 -14.19
N LEU A 145 -10.55 -13.13 -13.26
CA LEU A 145 -11.08 -12.67 -11.99
C LEU A 145 -11.48 -11.19 -12.06
N SER A 146 -12.52 -10.80 -11.31
CA SER A 146 -12.86 -9.38 -11.15
C SER A 146 -11.74 -8.61 -10.42
N GLY A 147 -11.68 -7.27 -10.57
CA GLY A 147 -10.69 -6.43 -9.91
C GLY A 147 -10.62 -6.65 -8.40
N GLY A 148 -11.76 -6.72 -7.71
CA GLY A 148 -11.82 -7.02 -6.28
C GLY A 148 -11.36 -8.45 -5.94
N GLN A 149 -11.56 -9.43 -6.83
CA GLN A 149 -11.01 -10.77 -6.64
C GLN A 149 -9.49 -10.78 -6.85
N GLN A 150 -8.99 -10.07 -7.85
CA GLN A 150 -7.54 -9.91 -8.08
C GLN A 150 -6.87 -9.23 -6.88
N GLN A 151 -7.50 -8.19 -6.32
CA GLN A 151 -7.02 -7.55 -5.09
C GLN A 151 -6.91 -8.54 -3.94
N ARG A 152 -7.94 -9.37 -3.73
CA ARG A 152 -7.91 -10.41 -2.69
C ARG A 152 -6.85 -11.48 -2.95
N VAL A 153 -6.54 -11.84 -4.19
CA VAL A 153 -5.38 -12.69 -4.53
C VAL A 153 -4.06 -12.02 -4.14
N GLY A 154 -3.92 -10.69 -4.37
CA GLY A 154 -2.76 -9.90 -3.93
C GLY A 154 -2.59 -9.91 -2.41
N ILE A 155 -3.69 -9.77 -1.66
CA ILE A 155 -3.69 -9.89 -0.19
C ILE A 155 -3.28 -11.32 0.23
N ALA A 156 -3.88 -12.37 -0.34
CA ALA A 156 -3.51 -13.75 -0.04
C ALA A 156 -2.03 -14.03 -0.31
N ARG A 157 -1.46 -13.46 -1.38
CA ARG A 157 -0.02 -13.55 -1.67
C ARG A 157 0.83 -12.90 -0.57
N ALA A 158 0.43 -11.74 -0.08
CA ALA A 158 1.12 -11.07 1.02
C ALA A 158 1.02 -11.89 2.32
N LEU A 159 -0.16 -12.44 2.63
CA LEU A 159 -0.38 -13.30 3.80
C LEU A 159 0.41 -14.61 3.74
N ALA A 160 0.59 -15.18 2.54
CA ALA A 160 1.38 -16.40 2.35
C ALA A 160 2.86 -16.23 2.76
N GLN A 161 3.35 -15.01 2.86
CA GLN A 161 4.66 -14.72 3.46
C GLN A 161 4.67 -14.90 4.99
N GLN A 162 3.53 -15.14 5.63
CA GLN A 162 3.39 -15.16 7.10
C GLN A 162 4.02 -13.89 7.71
N PRO A 163 3.58 -12.70 7.30
CA PRO A 163 4.25 -11.45 7.59
C PRO A 163 4.02 -11.01 9.03
N ARG A 164 4.94 -10.22 9.58
CA ARG A 164 4.75 -9.42 10.79
C ARG A 164 4.33 -7.99 10.48
N LEU A 165 4.53 -7.57 9.23
CA LEU A 165 4.21 -6.26 8.73
C LEU A 165 3.59 -6.38 7.33
N ILE A 166 2.48 -5.69 7.09
CA ILE A 166 1.91 -5.49 5.76
C ILE A 166 2.11 -4.03 5.37
N LEU A 167 2.70 -3.81 4.20
CA LEU A 167 2.77 -2.51 3.55
C LEU A 167 1.82 -2.51 2.36
N ALA A 168 0.92 -1.53 2.27
CA ALA A 168 -0.04 -1.46 1.18
C ALA A 168 -0.05 -0.07 0.53
N ASP A 169 0.30 -0.02 -0.75
CA ASP A 169 0.32 1.22 -1.53
C ASP A 169 -0.99 1.32 -2.32
N GLU A 170 -1.92 2.16 -1.83
CA GLU A 170 -3.25 2.42 -2.41
C GLU A 170 -4.03 1.13 -2.76
N PRO A 171 -4.23 0.22 -1.80
CA PRO A 171 -4.74 -1.12 -2.09
C PRO A 171 -6.17 -1.16 -2.63
N VAL A 172 -6.90 -0.06 -2.65
CA VAL A 172 -8.32 0.02 -3.06
C VAL A 172 -8.59 1.11 -4.10
N ALA A 173 -7.56 1.73 -4.67
CA ALA A 173 -7.71 2.88 -5.58
C ALA A 173 -8.54 2.59 -6.85
N SER A 174 -8.59 1.34 -7.30
CA SER A 174 -9.34 0.92 -8.50
C SER A 174 -10.70 0.27 -8.19
N LEU A 175 -11.15 0.29 -6.93
CA LEU A 175 -12.37 -0.37 -6.50
C LEU A 175 -13.48 0.66 -6.25
N ASP A 176 -14.72 0.24 -6.41
CA ASP A 176 -15.89 1.00 -5.98
C ASP A 176 -15.91 1.17 -4.45
N PRO A 177 -16.62 2.17 -3.89
CA PRO A 177 -16.62 2.44 -2.45
C PRO A 177 -17.03 1.24 -1.60
N ALA A 178 -18.07 0.49 -2.01
CA ALA A 178 -18.54 -0.66 -1.22
C ALA A 178 -17.53 -1.81 -1.21
N SER A 179 -16.85 -2.05 -2.34
CA SER A 179 -15.75 -3.02 -2.43
C SER A 179 -14.53 -2.58 -1.64
N SER A 180 -14.22 -1.28 -1.64
CA SER A 180 -13.12 -0.70 -0.85
C SER A 180 -13.31 -0.94 0.64
N HIS A 181 -14.50 -0.64 1.18
CA HIS A 181 -14.84 -0.92 2.58
C HIS A 181 -14.68 -2.41 2.92
N LYS A 182 -15.17 -3.31 2.07
CA LYS A 182 -15.04 -4.76 2.29
C LYS A 182 -13.58 -5.22 2.35
N VAL A 183 -12.74 -4.73 1.43
CA VAL A 183 -11.34 -5.11 1.36
C VAL A 183 -10.56 -4.61 2.58
N ILE A 184 -10.76 -3.34 2.97
CA ILE A 184 -10.06 -2.76 4.12
C ILE A 184 -10.52 -3.38 5.43
N SER A 185 -11.85 -3.53 5.64
CA SER A 185 -12.40 -4.21 6.81
C SER A 185 -11.84 -5.62 6.97
N PHE A 186 -11.80 -6.37 5.89
CA PHE A 186 -11.26 -7.71 5.84
C PHE A 186 -9.75 -7.75 6.17
N LEU A 187 -8.95 -6.85 5.58
CA LEU A 187 -7.54 -6.75 5.87
C LEU A 187 -7.29 -6.36 7.34
N ARG A 188 -8.10 -5.42 7.86
CA ARG A 188 -8.07 -5.01 9.27
C ARG A 188 -8.32 -6.21 10.19
N GLN A 189 -9.38 -6.97 9.92
CA GLN A 189 -9.73 -8.16 10.71
C GLN A 189 -8.57 -9.17 10.76
N ILE A 190 -7.99 -9.52 9.59
CA ILE A 190 -6.85 -10.45 9.52
C ILE A 190 -5.65 -9.91 10.32
N CYS A 191 -5.34 -8.63 10.19
CA CYS A 191 -4.23 -8.03 10.92
C CYS A 191 -4.43 -8.09 12.43
N GLN A 192 -5.67 -7.87 12.90
CA GLN A 192 -6.00 -7.99 14.31
C GLN A 192 -5.92 -9.43 14.83
N GLU A 193 -6.49 -10.40 14.08
CA GLU A 193 -6.49 -11.81 14.46
C GLU A 193 -5.05 -12.37 14.58
N ASP A 194 -4.16 -11.99 13.66
CA ASP A 194 -2.80 -12.52 13.57
C ASP A 194 -1.75 -11.62 14.28
N GLY A 195 -2.15 -10.47 14.84
CA GLY A 195 -1.24 -9.51 15.46
C GLY A 195 -0.26 -8.87 14.46
N ILE A 196 -0.66 -8.75 13.18
CA ILE A 196 0.15 -8.18 12.11
C ILE A 196 0.02 -6.65 12.13
N ALA A 197 1.14 -5.94 12.10
CA ALA A 197 1.13 -4.50 11.85
C ALA A 197 0.81 -4.21 10.37
N ALA A 198 0.02 -3.17 10.11
CA ALA A 198 -0.28 -2.73 8.75
C ALA A 198 0.02 -1.24 8.59
N ILE A 199 0.69 -0.88 7.51
CA ILE A 199 0.92 0.51 7.11
C ILE A 199 0.44 0.64 5.68
N MET A 200 -0.57 1.49 5.44
CA MET A 200 -1.13 1.65 4.11
C MET A 200 -1.33 3.10 3.72
N SER A 201 -1.15 3.41 2.45
CA SER A 201 -1.56 4.69 1.89
C SER A 201 -3.00 4.62 1.41
N LEU A 202 -3.79 5.65 1.72
CA LEU A 202 -5.15 5.84 1.22
C LEU A 202 -5.35 7.28 0.76
N HIS A 203 -6.29 7.48 -0.17
CA HIS A 203 -6.79 8.81 -0.53
C HIS A 203 -8.12 9.13 0.18
N GLN A 204 -8.88 8.12 0.56
CA GLN A 204 -10.21 8.24 1.15
C GLN A 204 -10.09 8.44 2.66
N VAL A 205 -10.37 9.65 3.13
CA VAL A 205 -10.31 10.04 4.55
C VAL A 205 -11.28 9.22 5.39
N ASP A 206 -12.49 8.95 4.87
CA ASP A 206 -13.52 8.19 5.58
C ASP A 206 -13.08 6.76 5.90
N LEU A 207 -12.38 6.10 4.96
CA LEU A 207 -11.80 4.78 5.21
C LEU A 207 -10.71 4.85 6.29
N ALA A 208 -9.86 5.89 6.25
CA ALA A 208 -8.84 6.09 7.26
C ALA A 208 -9.44 6.28 8.65
N LYS A 209 -10.44 7.17 8.79
CA LYS A 209 -11.16 7.41 10.07
C LYS A 209 -11.85 6.16 10.59
N THR A 210 -12.40 5.34 9.69
CA THR A 210 -13.18 4.14 10.09
C THR A 210 -12.29 2.99 10.54
N TYR A 211 -11.13 2.78 9.90
CA TYR A 211 -10.36 1.54 10.06
C TYR A 211 -8.99 1.71 10.72
N ALA A 212 -8.40 2.91 10.71
CA ALA A 212 -7.07 3.12 11.28
C ALA A 212 -7.09 3.25 12.81
N ASP A 213 -6.05 2.73 13.46
CA ASP A 213 -5.72 3.09 14.84
C ASP A 213 -5.01 4.44 14.86
N ARG A 214 -4.13 4.66 13.86
CA ARG A 214 -3.29 5.85 13.74
C ARG A 214 -3.30 6.37 12.31
N ILE A 215 -3.33 7.67 12.17
CA ILE A 215 -3.20 8.36 10.90
C ILE A 215 -1.90 9.17 10.89
N ILE A 216 -1.17 9.08 9.78
CA ILE A 216 -0.01 9.90 9.47
C ILE A 216 -0.35 10.75 8.26
N GLY A 217 -0.35 12.07 8.40
CA GLY A 217 -0.55 13.02 7.32
C GLY A 217 0.78 13.46 6.72
N ILE A 218 0.95 13.30 5.38
CA ILE A 218 2.14 13.75 4.67
C ILE A 218 1.77 14.83 3.66
N SER A 219 2.45 15.96 3.73
CA SER A 219 2.35 17.07 2.78
C SER A 219 3.74 17.49 2.32
N GLN A 220 3.98 17.56 1.01
CA GLN A 220 5.25 18.00 0.41
C GLN A 220 6.50 17.33 1.01
N GLY A 221 6.42 16.03 1.30
CA GLY A 221 7.52 15.25 1.88
C GLY A 221 7.71 15.39 3.40
N HIS A 222 6.89 16.19 4.08
CA HIS A 222 6.92 16.37 5.53
C HIS A 222 5.75 15.65 6.21
N VAL A 223 5.98 15.12 7.40
CA VAL A 223 4.90 14.70 8.30
C VAL A 223 4.28 15.94 8.92
N VAL A 224 3.00 16.17 8.64
CA VAL A 224 2.24 17.32 9.14
C VAL A 224 1.20 16.93 10.19
N PHE A 225 0.88 15.64 10.29
CA PHE A 225 0.01 15.07 11.31
C PHE A 225 0.50 13.67 11.69
N ASP A 226 0.42 13.31 12.96
CA ASP A 226 0.71 11.98 13.50
C ASP A 226 -0.09 11.80 14.79
N GLY A 227 -1.18 11.02 14.73
CA GLY A 227 -2.09 10.87 15.85
C GLY A 227 -3.14 9.79 15.65
N ASN A 228 -4.03 9.60 16.63
CA ASN A 228 -5.13 8.66 16.53
C ASN A 228 -6.11 9.08 15.42
N ALA A 229 -6.73 8.08 14.77
CA ALA A 229 -7.71 8.34 13.73
C ALA A 229 -8.94 9.13 14.23
N ALA A 230 -9.29 8.99 15.52
CA ALA A 230 -10.40 9.71 16.14
C ALA A 230 -10.10 11.22 16.35
N ASP A 231 -8.82 11.59 16.43
CA ASP A 231 -8.39 12.95 16.78
C ASP A 231 -8.17 13.84 15.55
N ILE A 232 -8.31 13.31 14.32
CA ILE A 232 -8.08 14.09 13.10
C ILE A 232 -9.27 15.01 12.82
N GLU A 233 -9.04 16.30 12.90
CA GLU A 233 -10.00 17.35 12.62
C GLU A 233 -9.85 17.90 11.19
N GLU A 234 -10.76 18.80 10.81
CA GLU A 234 -10.74 19.44 9.49
C GLU A 234 -9.49 20.33 9.29
N SER A 235 -9.02 20.94 10.36
CA SER A 235 -7.79 21.74 10.35
C SER A 235 -6.55 20.93 9.96
N GLU A 236 -6.42 19.68 10.45
CA GLU A 236 -5.36 18.77 10.08
C GLU A 236 -5.51 18.27 8.64
N LEU A 237 -6.75 17.97 8.21
CA LEU A 237 -7.03 17.62 6.82
C LEU A 237 -6.64 18.76 5.87
N ASN A 238 -6.94 20.01 6.22
CA ASN A 238 -6.51 21.17 5.45
C ASN A 238 -4.98 21.32 5.39
N ARG A 239 -4.24 20.95 6.44
CA ARG A 239 -2.77 20.90 6.40
C ARG A 239 -2.22 19.78 5.53
N ILE A 240 -2.91 18.64 5.48
CA ILE A 240 -2.49 17.47 4.70
C ILE A 240 -2.73 17.69 3.20
N TYR A 241 -3.89 18.26 2.83
CA TYR A 241 -4.32 18.39 1.45
C TYR A 241 -4.19 19.80 0.86
N GLY A 242 -3.90 20.81 1.69
CA GLY A 242 -4.02 22.23 1.33
C GLY A 242 -5.48 22.71 1.43
N ASN A 243 -5.72 24.03 1.42
CA ASN A 243 -7.08 24.56 1.44
C ASN A 243 -7.88 23.99 0.27
N THR A 244 -8.88 23.18 0.57
CA THR A 244 -9.72 22.45 -0.39
C THR A 244 -10.59 23.38 -1.25
N GLU A 245 -10.64 24.68 -0.96
CA GLU A 245 -11.41 25.66 -1.73
C GLU A 245 -10.89 25.86 -3.17
N ASN A 246 -9.64 25.47 -3.49
CA ASN A 246 -9.06 25.61 -4.83
C ASN A 246 -9.11 24.35 -5.70
N ILE A 247 -9.44 23.17 -5.15
CA ILE A 247 -9.33 21.91 -5.90
C ILE A 247 -10.63 21.57 -6.64
N HIS A 248 -11.80 22.06 -6.17
CA HIS A 248 -13.09 21.80 -6.81
C HIS A 248 -13.44 22.79 -7.93
N LEU A 249 -12.78 23.96 -8.00
CA LEU A 249 -13.05 24.97 -9.03
C LEU A 249 -12.22 24.72 -10.30
N ASP A 250 -10.95 24.32 -10.16
CA ASP A 250 -10.07 24.09 -11.32
C ASP A 250 -10.47 22.84 -12.12
N ASP A 251 -10.88 21.74 -11.44
CA ASP A 251 -11.35 20.52 -12.14
C ASP A 251 -12.71 20.71 -12.81
N ALA A 252 -13.59 21.57 -12.27
CA ALA A 252 -14.89 21.87 -12.85
C ALA A 252 -14.79 22.84 -14.05
N GLU A 253 -13.87 23.80 -14.03
CA GLU A 253 -13.61 24.71 -15.14
C GLU A 253 -12.90 24.00 -16.30
N GLU A 254 -11.92 23.13 -16.04
CA GLU A 254 -11.23 22.37 -17.09
C GLU A 254 -12.17 21.35 -17.80
N LEU A 255 -13.13 20.78 -17.06
CA LEU A 255 -14.15 19.88 -17.63
C LEU A 255 -15.21 20.63 -18.42
N THR A 256 -15.57 21.87 -18.00
CA THR A 256 -16.51 22.72 -18.74
C THR A 256 -15.88 23.32 -20.01
N GLU A 257 -14.64 23.77 -19.97
CA GLU A 257 -13.93 24.23 -21.19
C GLU A 257 -13.71 23.12 -22.21
N LYS A 258 -13.35 21.89 -21.78
CA LYS A 258 -13.24 20.73 -22.68
C LYS A 258 -14.57 20.26 -23.26
N ALA A 259 -15.69 20.46 -22.55
CA ALA A 259 -17.04 20.10 -23.01
C ALA A 259 -17.64 21.14 -23.98
N PHE A 260 -17.42 22.42 -23.76
CA PHE A 260 -17.99 23.51 -24.55
C PHE A 260 -17.05 24.00 -25.67
N GLY A 261 -15.74 23.82 -25.58
CA GLY A 261 -14.77 24.21 -26.62
C GLY A 261 -14.81 23.37 -27.90
N LYS A 262 -15.53 22.23 -27.92
CA LYS A 262 -15.72 21.38 -29.10
C LYS A 262 -17.02 21.68 -29.86
N ALA A 263 -17.93 22.52 -29.34
CA ALA A 263 -19.21 22.81 -29.96
C ALA A 263 -19.22 24.05 -30.90
N SER A 264 -18.21 24.93 -30.83
CA SER A 264 -18.21 26.20 -31.59
C SER A 264 -17.50 26.15 -32.94
N HIS A 265 -16.98 25.01 -33.39
CA HIS A 265 -16.26 24.91 -34.68
C HIS A 265 -16.99 24.12 -35.78
N ARG A 266 -18.33 23.96 -35.68
CA ARG A 266 -19.13 23.23 -36.69
C ARG A 266 -20.37 23.98 -37.23
N VAL A 267 -20.39 25.30 -37.21
CA VAL A 267 -21.40 26.06 -37.95
C VAL A 267 -20.71 27.20 -38.71
N GLY A 268 -20.37 26.97 -39.95
CA GLY A 268 -19.87 28.00 -40.83
C GLY A 268 -19.19 27.46 -42.07
N ARG A 269 -19.96 26.84 -42.98
CA ARG A 269 -19.75 26.82 -44.46
C ARG A 269 -20.86 26.02 -45.13
N ARG A 270 -21.87 26.72 -45.55
CA ARG A 270 -22.57 26.55 -46.83
C ARG A 270 -23.01 27.91 -47.30
#